data_5e612aabf9c177473e11f4e50e09635f
#
_entry.id   5e612aabf9c177473e11f4e50e09635f
#
_cell.length_a   1.000
_cell.length_b   1.000
_cell.length_c   1.000
_cell.angle_alpha   90.00
_cell.angle_beta   90.00
_cell.angle_gamma   90.00
#
_symmetry.space_group_name_H-M   'P 1'
#
loop_
_entity.id
_entity.type
_entity.pdbx_description
1 polymer ?
#
loop_
_entity_poly.entity_id
_entity_poly.type
_entity_poly.pdbx_seq_one_letter_code
_entity_poly.pdbx_strand_id
1 'polypeptide(L)'
;TATVNSLWRDIKVYQNHAYIVSEAYEHGMQVFDLTRLRDVESMPVEFIADVNFKDFGRAHNIVINEESGYAYPVGNQDSGRNFVRCENEGGLFDGGPIFVNIQTPNVPFIEGGYEGSGYTHDAQVVTYNGPDNDYIGKEIFVGSNENSIDIVDITNKSKPQLISNIDYNNVSYTHQGWFTEDFKYFIVGDELDELSFGGNTRTLIFDLTDLDNPVFSFEYFGPTPAIDHNGYTVGNSYYLANYRAGMREIDISQIESKQINEVRFFDTYPENDNPNFT
;
A
#
# COMPACT_ATOMS: atom_id res chain seq x y z
N THR A 1 9.54 -17.38 -5.47
CA THR A 1 9.88 -17.46 -6.88
C THR A 1 8.64 -17.49 -7.74
N ALA A 2 8.67 -16.76 -8.83
CA ALA A 2 7.52 -16.60 -9.70
C ALA A 2 7.12 -17.89 -10.39
N THR A 3 5.83 -18.07 -10.55
CA THR A 3 5.25 -19.09 -11.42
C THR A 3 5.53 -18.79 -12.88
N VAL A 4 5.43 -17.50 -13.27
CA VAL A 4 5.76 -16.93 -14.58
C VAL A 4 6.38 -15.55 -14.40
N ASN A 5 6.93 -14.99 -15.48
CA ASN A 5 7.46 -13.61 -15.44
C ASN A 5 6.32 -12.61 -15.18
N SER A 6 6.56 -11.70 -14.26
CA SER A 6 5.69 -10.55 -13.97
C SER A 6 6.56 -9.37 -13.57
N LEU A 7 6.09 -8.17 -13.86
CA LEU A 7 6.79 -6.93 -13.50
C LEU A 7 6.56 -6.58 -12.02
N TRP A 8 5.36 -6.86 -11.50
CA TRP A 8 4.98 -6.46 -10.15
C TRP A 8 4.96 -7.63 -9.18
N ARG A 9 5.58 -7.40 -8.05
CA ARG A 9 5.64 -8.30 -6.90
C ARG A 9 5.78 -7.46 -5.65
N ASP A 10 5.17 -7.94 -4.59
CA ASP A 10 5.40 -7.35 -3.27
C ASP A 10 5.72 -8.42 -2.23
N ILE A 11 6.42 -8.02 -1.19
CA ILE A 11 6.88 -8.88 -0.10
C ILE A 11 6.77 -8.15 1.23
N LYS A 12 6.13 -8.79 2.20
CA LYS A 12 6.11 -8.35 3.61
C LYS A 12 6.58 -9.48 4.50
N VAL A 13 7.01 -9.13 5.70
CA VAL A 13 7.57 -10.07 6.68
C VAL A 13 6.73 -10.06 7.95
N TYR A 14 6.41 -11.25 8.46
CA TYR A 14 5.76 -11.45 9.73
C TYR A 14 6.24 -12.76 10.37
N GLN A 15 6.55 -12.75 11.68
CA GLN A 15 7.01 -13.93 12.45
C GLN A 15 8.11 -14.74 11.74
N ASN A 16 9.17 -14.08 11.26
CA ASN A 16 10.26 -14.66 10.49
C ASN A 16 9.84 -15.33 9.16
N HIS A 17 8.67 -15.09 8.63
CA HIS A 17 8.24 -15.57 7.34
C HIS A 17 8.07 -14.41 6.36
N ALA A 18 8.49 -14.62 5.12
CA ALA A 18 8.20 -13.75 4.01
C ALA A 18 6.90 -14.18 3.33
N TYR A 19 6.00 -13.25 3.11
CA TYR A 19 4.74 -13.39 2.37
C TYR A 19 4.89 -12.65 1.07
N ILE A 20 4.80 -13.37 -0.04
CA ILE A 20 5.15 -12.87 -1.37
C ILE A 20 3.93 -13.00 -2.27
N VAL A 21 3.46 -11.89 -2.82
CA VAL A 21 2.42 -11.84 -3.84
C VAL A 21 3.01 -11.39 -5.18
N SER A 22 2.25 -11.57 -6.26
CA SER A 22 2.64 -11.16 -7.59
C SER A 22 1.43 -11.06 -8.51
N GLU A 23 1.52 -10.22 -9.52
CA GLU A 23 0.58 -10.21 -10.64
C GLU A 23 0.80 -11.36 -11.63
N ALA A 24 1.77 -12.25 -11.37
CA ALA A 24 1.94 -13.46 -12.16
C ALA A 24 0.69 -14.34 -12.07
N TYR A 25 0.28 -14.86 -13.23
CA TYR A 25 -0.88 -15.74 -13.34
C TYR A 25 -0.82 -16.91 -12.35
N GLU A 26 -1.90 -17.15 -11.62
CA GLU A 26 -2.01 -18.21 -10.60
C GLU A 26 -0.89 -18.17 -9.54
N HIS A 27 -0.33 -17.02 -9.25
CA HIS A 27 0.73 -16.92 -8.23
C HIS A 27 0.20 -17.18 -6.83
N GLY A 28 -0.94 -16.57 -6.47
CA GLY A 28 -1.46 -16.58 -5.11
C GLY A 28 -0.51 -15.87 -4.13
N MET A 29 -0.28 -16.48 -2.98
CA MET A 29 0.70 -15.99 -1.99
C MET A 29 1.67 -17.12 -1.64
N GLN A 30 2.96 -16.84 -1.74
CA GLN A 30 4.01 -17.74 -1.25
C GLN A 30 4.41 -17.35 0.17
N VAL A 31 4.61 -18.35 1.01
CA VAL A 31 5.16 -18.16 2.37
C VAL A 31 6.51 -18.87 2.43
N PHE A 32 7.51 -18.17 2.95
CA PHE A 32 8.86 -18.67 3.08
C PHE A 32 9.44 -18.39 4.48
N ASP A 33 9.88 -19.43 5.18
CA ASP A 33 10.55 -19.32 6.47
C ASP A 33 11.97 -18.74 6.30
N LEU A 34 12.17 -17.49 6.71
CA LEU A 34 13.44 -16.76 6.60
C LEU A 34 14.53 -17.34 7.51
N THR A 35 14.17 -18.13 8.52
CA THR A 35 15.18 -18.78 9.40
C THR A 35 16.05 -19.75 8.61
N ARG A 36 15.53 -20.30 7.51
CA ARG A 36 16.27 -21.20 6.60
C ARG A 36 17.45 -20.53 5.89
N LEU A 37 17.49 -19.19 5.88
CA LEU A 37 18.59 -18.41 5.30
C LEU A 37 19.81 -18.31 6.25
N ARG A 38 19.64 -18.61 7.53
CA ARG A 38 20.68 -18.38 8.55
C ARG A 38 21.86 -19.35 8.45
N ASP A 39 21.60 -20.56 7.96
CA ASP A 39 22.57 -21.66 7.94
C ASP A 39 23.04 -21.99 6.50
N VAL A 40 23.00 -20.99 5.61
CA VAL A 40 23.48 -21.15 4.23
C VAL A 40 25.02 -21.05 4.20
N GLU A 41 25.68 -22.16 4.00
CA GLU A 41 27.15 -22.21 3.98
C GLU A 41 27.77 -21.96 2.59
N SER A 42 27.00 -22.13 1.51
CA SER A 42 27.48 -21.97 0.14
C SER A 42 26.42 -21.40 -0.80
N MET A 43 26.86 -20.64 -1.80
CA MET A 43 26.00 -20.00 -2.81
C MET A 43 26.34 -20.51 -4.23
N PRO A 44 25.40 -20.57 -5.16
CA PRO A 44 23.98 -20.25 -5.03
C PRO A 44 23.17 -21.37 -4.35
N VAL A 45 22.10 -20.99 -3.65
CA VAL A 45 21.14 -21.94 -3.07
C VAL A 45 19.74 -21.64 -3.59
N GLU A 46 19.03 -22.66 -3.99
CA GLU A 46 17.62 -22.57 -4.38
C GLU A 46 16.72 -23.07 -3.24
N PHE A 47 15.70 -22.29 -2.93
CA PHE A 47 14.67 -22.62 -1.94
C PHE A 47 13.31 -22.79 -2.61
N ILE A 48 12.54 -23.73 -2.09
CA ILE A 48 11.12 -23.87 -2.39
C ILE A 48 10.34 -23.17 -1.27
N ALA A 49 9.27 -22.46 -1.61
CA ALA A 49 8.37 -21.87 -0.64
C ALA A 49 7.79 -22.94 0.28
N ASP A 50 7.62 -22.62 1.56
CA ASP A 50 7.05 -23.55 2.55
C ASP A 50 5.54 -23.74 2.31
N VAL A 51 4.86 -22.66 1.86
CA VAL A 51 3.46 -22.71 1.44
C VAL A 51 3.30 -21.98 0.11
N ASN A 52 2.46 -22.57 -0.76
CA ASN A 52 1.90 -21.89 -1.94
C ASN A 52 0.39 -21.80 -1.76
N PHE A 53 -0.05 -20.70 -1.17
CA PHE A 53 -1.47 -20.43 -0.92
C PHE A 53 -2.15 -19.97 -2.21
N LYS A 54 -3.17 -20.71 -2.66
CA LYS A 54 -3.77 -20.60 -3.98
C LYS A 54 -5.28 -20.25 -3.97
N ASP A 55 -5.79 -19.82 -2.82
CA ASP A 55 -7.21 -19.51 -2.67
C ASP A 55 -7.61 -18.19 -3.33
N PHE A 56 -6.62 -17.45 -3.88
CA PHE A 56 -6.80 -16.36 -4.84
C PHE A 56 -5.77 -16.46 -5.97
N GLY A 57 -5.99 -15.75 -7.08
CA GLY A 57 -5.16 -15.90 -8.27
C GLY A 57 -3.87 -15.10 -8.23
N ARG A 58 -3.97 -13.79 -8.20
CA ARG A 58 -2.84 -12.85 -8.21
C ARG A 58 -3.21 -11.59 -7.42
N ALA A 59 -2.22 -10.86 -6.95
CA ALA A 59 -2.41 -9.59 -6.28
C ALA A 59 -1.28 -8.62 -6.65
N HIS A 60 -1.58 -7.34 -6.63
CA HIS A 60 -0.64 -6.27 -6.93
C HIS A 60 0.28 -6.02 -5.74
N ASN A 61 -0.30 -5.84 -4.56
CA ASN A 61 0.40 -5.49 -3.33
C ASN A 61 -0.10 -6.36 -2.15
N ILE A 62 0.62 -6.33 -1.03
CA ILE A 62 0.23 -6.99 0.22
C ILE A 62 0.60 -6.10 1.40
N VAL A 63 -0.32 -5.92 2.33
CA VAL A 63 -0.04 -5.30 3.63
C VAL A 63 -0.23 -6.32 4.75
N ILE A 64 0.45 -6.11 5.86
CA ILE A 64 0.34 -6.95 7.05
C ILE A 64 0.14 -6.06 8.27
N ASN A 65 -0.88 -6.35 9.07
CA ASN A 65 -0.96 -5.85 10.43
C ASN A 65 -0.35 -6.92 11.37
N GLU A 66 0.84 -6.60 11.88
CA GLU A 66 1.58 -7.54 12.72
C GLU A 66 0.90 -7.79 14.08
N GLU A 67 0.13 -6.82 14.58
CA GLU A 67 -0.57 -6.96 15.86
C GLU A 67 -1.72 -7.98 15.78
N SER A 68 -2.46 -7.96 14.69
CA SER A 68 -3.58 -8.89 14.48
C SER A 68 -3.15 -10.22 13.86
N GLY A 69 -2.02 -10.25 13.15
CA GLY A 69 -1.55 -11.42 12.41
C GLY A 69 -2.39 -11.72 11.18
N TYR A 70 -2.77 -10.66 10.45
CA TYR A 70 -3.47 -10.76 9.17
C TYR A 70 -2.65 -10.12 8.06
N ALA A 71 -2.68 -10.77 6.90
CA ALA A 71 -2.20 -10.23 5.64
C ALA A 71 -3.39 -9.81 4.76
N TYR A 72 -3.19 -8.73 4.02
CA TYR A 72 -4.20 -8.12 3.15
C TYR A 72 -3.63 -7.97 1.75
N PRO A 73 -3.69 -9.02 0.91
CA PRO A 73 -3.46 -8.88 -0.53
C PRO A 73 -4.48 -7.93 -1.13
N VAL A 74 -4.03 -6.92 -1.88
CA VAL A 74 -4.85 -5.93 -2.56
C VAL A 74 -4.56 -5.93 -4.06
N GLY A 75 -5.43 -5.31 -4.87
CA GLY A 75 -5.33 -5.36 -6.32
C GLY A 75 -5.41 -6.80 -6.82
N ASN A 76 -6.24 -7.61 -6.19
CA ASN A 76 -6.34 -9.01 -6.53
C ASN A 76 -7.14 -9.20 -7.82
N GLN A 77 -6.77 -10.25 -8.57
CA GLN A 77 -7.44 -10.63 -9.81
C GLN A 77 -7.56 -12.15 -9.87
N ASP A 78 -8.66 -12.63 -10.45
CA ASP A 78 -8.87 -14.08 -10.61
C ASP A 78 -7.86 -14.73 -11.56
N SER A 79 -7.55 -15.99 -11.27
CA SER A 79 -6.82 -16.83 -12.19
C SER A 79 -7.67 -17.08 -13.45
N GLY A 80 -7.15 -16.75 -14.61
CA GLY A 80 -7.76 -17.14 -15.89
C GLY A 80 -8.16 -16.01 -16.81
N ARG A 81 -7.92 -14.76 -16.47
CA ARG A 81 -8.27 -13.64 -17.34
C ARG A 81 -7.04 -12.96 -17.93
N ASN A 82 -7.06 -12.79 -19.25
CA ASN A 82 -6.00 -12.12 -20.00
C ASN A 82 -5.80 -10.69 -19.47
N PHE A 83 -4.57 -10.25 -19.51
CA PHE A 83 -4.07 -8.91 -19.25
C PHE A 83 -4.85 -7.83 -20.04
N VAL A 84 -6.07 -7.59 -19.71
CA VAL A 84 -6.77 -6.36 -20.03
C VAL A 84 -7.02 -5.74 -18.68
N ARG A 85 -6.53 -4.54 -18.46
CA ARG A 85 -6.88 -3.70 -17.31
C ARG A 85 -8.39 -3.77 -17.17
N CYS A 86 -8.85 -4.55 -16.23
CA CYS A 86 -10.27 -4.87 -16.13
C CYS A 86 -10.91 -3.90 -15.18
N GLU A 87 -11.33 -2.77 -15.70
CA GLU A 87 -12.23 -1.86 -15.00
C GLU A 87 -13.55 -2.52 -14.55
N ASN A 88 -13.77 -3.81 -14.87
CA ASN A 88 -15.02 -4.52 -14.55
C ASN A 88 -14.90 -6.05 -14.49
N GLU A 89 -13.75 -6.63 -14.22
CA GLU A 89 -13.62 -8.08 -14.11
C GLU A 89 -13.04 -8.50 -12.78
N GLY A 90 -13.92 -8.51 -11.76
CA GLY A 90 -13.61 -8.68 -10.36
C GLY A 90 -12.78 -9.91 -10.02
N GLY A 91 -11.69 -9.67 -9.32
CA GLY A 91 -11.08 -10.65 -8.44
C GLY A 91 -12.02 -10.96 -7.26
N LEU A 92 -11.55 -11.68 -6.27
CA LEU A 92 -12.28 -11.79 -5.02
C LEU A 92 -12.50 -10.37 -4.47
N PHE A 93 -13.72 -10.10 -3.99
CA PHE A 93 -14.09 -8.79 -3.45
C PHE A 93 -13.82 -7.62 -4.43
N ASP A 94 -14.08 -7.84 -5.71
CA ASP A 94 -13.95 -6.86 -6.81
C ASP A 94 -12.57 -6.17 -6.90
N GLY A 95 -11.50 -6.89 -6.54
CA GLY A 95 -10.13 -6.35 -6.51
C GLY A 95 -9.75 -5.64 -5.20
N GLY A 96 -10.66 -5.54 -4.26
CA GLY A 96 -10.42 -5.04 -2.91
C GLY A 96 -9.60 -6.00 -2.05
N PRO A 97 -9.36 -5.66 -0.76
CA PRO A 97 -8.53 -6.46 0.12
C PRO A 97 -9.12 -7.83 0.45
N ILE A 98 -8.28 -8.86 0.39
CA ILE A 98 -8.57 -10.19 0.91
C ILE A 98 -8.01 -10.27 2.33
N PHE A 99 -8.80 -10.73 3.30
CA PHE A 99 -8.34 -10.87 4.69
C PHE A 99 -7.84 -12.28 4.94
N VAL A 100 -6.52 -12.45 4.93
CA VAL A 100 -5.85 -13.74 5.11
C VAL A 100 -5.30 -13.84 6.54
N ASN A 101 -5.82 -14.79 7.32
CA ASN A 101 -5.26 -15.10 8.62
C ASN A 101 -3.91 -15.80 8.45
N ILE A 102 -2.85 -15.22 9.04
CA ILE A 102 -1.47 -15.72 9.00
C ILE A 102 -0.87 -15.93 10.40
N GLN A 103 -1.71 -15.97 11.45
CA GLN A 103 -1.26 -16.21 12.82
C GLN A 103 -0.54 -17.56 12.95
N THR A 104 -0.84 -18.51 12.08
CA THR A 104 -0.07 -19.73 11.88
C THR A 104 0.51 -19.70 10.46
N PRO A 105 1.78 -19.27 10.29
CA PRO A 105 2.36 -18.97 8.98
C PRO A 105 2.21 -20.08 7.93
N ASN A 106 2.30 -21.33 8.34
CA ASN A 106 2.23 -22.49 7.45
C ASN A 106 0.79 -22.97 7.14
N VAL A 107 -0.22 -22.31 7.69
CA VAL A 107 -1.64 -22.66 7.50
C VAL A 107 -2.46 -21.38 7.29
N PRO A 108 -2.15 -20.57 6.27
CA PRO A 108 -2.94 -19.39 5.96
C PRO A 108 -4.33 -19.77 5.45
N PHE A 109 -5.33 -18.95 5.74
CA PHE A 109 -6.69 -19.14 5.21
C PHE A 109 -7.40 -17.77 5.06
N ILE A 110 -8.33 -17.70 4.10
CA ILE A 110 -9.17 -16.51 3.91
C ILE A 110 -10.28 -16.53 4.98
N GLU A 111 -10.38 -15.43 5.74
CA GLU A 111 -11.44 -15.23 6.74
C GLU A 111 -12.50 -14.27 6.26
N GLY A 112 -12.18 -13.39 5.31
CA GLY A 112 -13.09 -12.42 4.73
C GLY A 112 -12.42 -11.56 3.68
N GLY A 113 -13.04 -10.44 3.39
CA GLY A 113 -12.56 -9.41 2.49
C GLY A 113 -13.52 -8.24 2.45
N TYR A 114 -13.15 -7.19 1.74
CA TYR A 114 -13.99 -6.02 1.58
C TYR A 114 -14.15 -5.68 0.10
N GLU A 115 -15.40 -5.59 -0.32
CA GLU A 115 -15.81 -5.14 -1.65
C GLU A 115 -16.40 -3.73 -1.50
N GLY A 116 -15.55 -2.72 -1.69
CA GLY A 116 -15.95 -1.33 -1.53
C GLY A 116 -15.89 -0.56 -2.83
N SER A 117 -14.92 0.32 -2.97
CA SER A 117 -14.73 1.16 -4.16
C SER A 117 -14.01 0.45 -5.31
N GLY A 118 -14.11 -0.88 -5.38
CA GLY A 118 -13.50 -1.70 -6.44
C GLY A 118 -12.01 -1.99 -6.18
N TYR A 119 -11.21 -1.88 -7.23
CA TYR A 119 -9.78 -2.21 -7.18
C TYR A 119 -9.02 -1.32 -6.20
N THR A 120 -8.40 -1.95 -5.20
CA THR A 120 -7.46 -1.28 -4.28
C THR A 120 -6.04 -1.50 -4.77
N HIS A 121 -5.34 -0.42 -5.12
CA HIS A 121 -3.96 -0.50 -5.61
C HIS A 121 -2.96 -0.76 -4.48
N ASP A 122 -3.00 0.05 -3.44
CA ASP A 122 -2.18 -0.08 -2.23
C ASP A 122 -3.02 0.26 -0.99
N ALA A 123 -2.53 -0.09 0.19
CA ALA A 123 -3.22 0.17 1.44
C ALA A 123 -2.27 0.28 2.63
N GLN A 124 -2.79 0.84 3.72
CA GLN A 124 -2.22 0.68 5.06
C GLN A 124 -3.27 0.08 5.98
N VAL A 125 -2.87 -0.87 6.82
CA VAL A 125 -3.73 -1.44 7.87
C VAL A 125 -3.06 -1.28 9.21
N VAL A 126 -3.80 -0.71 10.16
CA VAL A 126 -3.30 -0.38 11.49
C VAL A 126 -4.27 -0.83 12.59
N THR A 127 -3.74 -1.18 13.76
CA THR A 127 -4.52 -1.14 14.99
C THR A 127 -4.55 0.32 15.44
N TYR A 128 -5.70 0.96 15.27
CA TYR A 128 -5.81 2.40 15.41
C TYR A 128 -5.64 2.85 16.86
N ASN A 129 -4.78 3.83 17.05
CA ASN A 129 -4.54 4.47 18.33
C ASN A 129 -4.38 6.00 18.16
N GLY A 130 -5.14 6.56 17.24
CA GLY A 130 -5.13 7.98 16.90
C GLY A 130 -6.12 8.82 17.70
N PRO A 131 -6.40 10.05 17.24
CA PRO A 131 -7.22 11.02 17.98
C PRO A 131 -8.71 10.68 18.04
N ASP A 132 -9.24 9.88 17.10
CA ASP A 132 -10.64 9.49 17.06
C ASP A 132 -10.96 8.39 18.08
N ASN A 133 -11.62 8.77 19.19
CA ASN A 133 -11.88 7.84 20.29
C ASN A 133 -12.85 6.70 19.93
N ASP A 134 -13.67 6.85 18.91
CA ASP A 134 -14.67 5.85 18.50
C ASP A 134 -14.01 4.62 17.85
N TYR A 135 -12.75 4.78 17.41
CA TYR A 135 -12.00 3.75 16.71
C TYR A 135 -10.75 3.25 17.44
N ILE A 136 -10.45 3.72 18.64
CA ILE A 136 -9.30 3.24 19.43
C ILE A 136 -9.36 1.72 19.61
N GLY A 137 -8.26 1.03 19.27
CA GLY A 137 -8.10 -0.41 19.35
C GLY A 137 -8.79 -1.19 18.23
N LYS A 138 -9.48 -0.53 17.31
CA LYS A 138 -10.03 -1.16 16.11
C LYS A 138 -8.98 -1.34 15.03
N GLU A 139 -9.18 -2.30 14.18
CA GLU A 139 -8.33 -2.51 13.02
C GLU A 139 -8.91 -1.75 11.82
N ILE A 140 -8.16 -0.75 11.40
CA ILE A 140 -8.56 0.18 10.34
C ILE A 140 -7.73 -0.08 9.09
N PHE A 141 -8.43 -0.31 7.99
CA PHE A 141 -7.89 -0.36 6.65
C PHE A 141 -8.09 0.98 5.97
N VAL A 142 -7.03 1.50 5.36
CA VAL A 142 -7.08 2.67 4.49
C VAL A 142 -6.56 2.28 3.12
N GLY A 143 -7.46 2.19 2.16
CA GLY A 143 -7.17 1.72 0.80
C GLY A 143 -7.11 2.84 -0.21
N SER A 144 -6.07 2.85 -1.04
CA SER A 144 -5.92 3.73 -2.20
C SER A 144 -6.47 3.02 -3.44
N ASN A 145 -7.61 3.51 -3.97
CA ASN A 145 -8.46 2.80 -4.93
C ASN A 145 -8.39 3.39 -6.34
N GLU A 146 -7.21 3.84 -6.80
CA GLU A 146 -7.00 4.52 -8.08
C GLU A 146 -7.68 5.90 -8.19
N ASN A 147 -8.91 6.07 -7.69
CA ASN A 147 -9.71 7.29 -7.82
C ASN A 147 -10.23 7.85 -6.50
N SER A 148 -10.05 7.14 -5.40
CA SER A 148 -10.53 7.54 -4.08
C SER A 148 -9.78 6.79 -2.97
N ILE A 149 -10.06 7.13 -1.71
CA ILE A 149 -9.53 6.46 -0.54
C ILE A 149 -10.70 5.95 0.31
N ASP A 150 -10.72 4.66 0.63
CA ASP A 150 -11.67 4.09 1.60
C ASP A 150 -11.03 3.96 2.97
N ILE A 151 -11.73 4.39 4.01
CA ILE A 151 -11.43 4.13 5.42
C ILE A 151 -12.44 3.12 5.93
N VAL A 152 -11.98 1.96 6.38
CA VAL A 152 -12.85 0.81 6.70
C VAL A 152 -12.49 0.20 8.05
N ASP A 153 -13.47 0.04 8.94
CA ASP A 153 -13.34 -0.80 10.14
C ASP A 153 -13.41 -2.28 9.74
N ILE A 154 -12.28 -2.96 9.82
CA ILE A 154 -12.11 -4.38 9.50
C ILE A 154 -11.87 -5.24 10.73
N THR A 155 -12.16 -4.73 11.92
CA THR A 155 -12.02 -5.47 13.18
C THR A 155 -12.76 -6.80 13.14
N ASN A 156 -13.98 -6.78 12.61
CA ASN A 156 -14.73 -8.00 12.31
C ASN A 156 -14.53 -8.41 10.85
N LYS A 157 -13.67 -9.41 10.61
CA LYS A 157 -13.29 -9.88 9.28
C LYS A 157 -14.47 -10.36 8.42
N SER A 158 -15.54 -10.84 9.06
CA SER A 158 -16.76 -11.28 8.36
C SER A 158 -17.76 -10.15 8.10
N LYS A 159 -17.54 -8.96 8.66
CA LYS A 159 -18.46 -7.83 8.53
C LYS A 159 -17.69 -6.50 8.55
N PRO A 160 -16.86 -6.22 7.52
CA PRO A 160 -16.19 -4.94 7.40
C PRO A 160 -17.21 -3.82 7.26
N GLN A 161 -16.90 -2.63 7.75
CA GLN A 161 -17.77 -1.47 7.73
C GLN A 161 -17.03 -0.25 7.17
N LEU A 162 -17.52 0.27 6.05
CA LEU A 162 -17.03 1.55 5.54
C LEU A 162 -17.31 2.64 6.58
N ILE A 163 -16.27 3.36 6.97
CA ILE A 163 -16.36 4.54 7.83
C ILE A 163 -16.56 5.76 6.94
N SER A 164 -15.65 5.98 6.00
CA SER A 164 -15.73 7.11 5.07
C SER A 164 -15.01 6.80 3.77
N ASN A 165 -15.34 7.58 2.73
CA ASN A 165 -14.65 7.60 1.46
C ASN A 165 -14.16 9.03 1.18
N ILE A 166 -12.96 9.19 0.69
CA ILE A 166 -12.33 10.48 0.41
C ILE A 166 -12.17 10.64 -1.09
N ASP A 167 -12.76 11.72 -1.62
CA ASP A 167 -12.53 12.26 -2.95
C ASP A 167 -11.65 13.51 -2.87
N TYR A 168 -10.90 13.81 -3.92
CA TYR A 168 -10.13 15.05 -4.03
C TYR A 168 -10.07 15.56 -5.47
N ASN A 169 -9.69 16.82 -5.64
CA ASN A 169 -9.60 17.43 -6.96
C ASN A 169 -8.35 16.97 -7.72
N ASN A 170 -8.46 16.91 -9.05
CA ASN A 170 -7.37 16.51 -9.95
C ASN A 170 -6.84 15.10 -9.60
N VAL A 171 -7.75 14.17 -9.35
CA VAL A 171 -7.41 12.75 -9.26
C VAL A 171 -6.95 12.25 -10.61
N SER A 172 -5.81 11.60 -10.65
CA SER A 172 -5.33 10.86 -11.82
C SER A 172 -5.13 9.39 -11.51
N TYR A 173 -4.46 9.08 -10.40
CA TYR A 173 -4.28 7.72 -9.90
C TYR A 173 -3.93 7.73 -8.41
N THR A 174 -4.93 7.59 -7.55
CA THR A 174 -4.72 7.46 -6.09
C THR A 174 -3.89 6.21 -5.81
N HIS A 175 -2.58 6.41 -5.63
CA HIS A 175 -1.60 5.32 -5.67
C HIS A 175 -1.38 4.70 -4.29
N GLN A 176 -0.88 5.50 -3.34
CA GLN A 176 -0.49 5.03 -2.02
C GLN A 176 -0.62 6.16 -1.00
N GLY A 177 -0.98 5.82 0.22
CA GLY A 177 -0.97 6.76 1.32
C GLY A 177 -0.46 6.13 2.61
N TRP A 178 0.00 6.97 3.54
CA TRP A 178 0.56 6.55 4.81
C TRP A 178 0.21 7.51 5.94
N PHE A 179 -0.19 6.97 7.11
CA PHE A 179 -0.44 7.77 8.31
C PHE A 179 0.84 8.40 8.86
N THR A 180 0.70 9.59 9.48
CA THR A 180 1.66 10.05 10.48
C THR A 180 1.62 9.12 11.72
N GLU A 181 2.70 9.09 12.53
CA GLU A 181 2.78 8.17 13.68
C GLU A 181 1.69 8.41 14.74
N ASP A 182 1.14 9.62 14.80
CA ASP A 182 0.02 9.97 15.69
C ASP A 182 -1.36 9.66 15.07
N PHE A 183 -1.40 9.08 13.87
CA PHE A 183 -2.61 8.79 13.09
C PHE A 183 -3.51 9.98 12.77
N LYS A 184 -3.00 11.19 12.91
CA LYS A 184 -3.78 12.41 12.70
C LYS A 184 -3.85 12.82 11.24
N TYR A 185 -2.78 12.60 10.50
CA TYR A 185 -2.72 12.93 9.08
C TYR A 185 -2.47 11.69 8.24
N PHE A 186 -3.05 11.69 7.05
CA PHE A 186 -2.76 10.70 6.01
C PHE A 186 -2.17 11.41 4.80
N ILE A 187 -0.97 10.98 4.41
CA ILE A 187 -0.17 11.58 3.35
C ILE A 187 -0.28 10.71 2.11
N VAL A 188 -0.72 11.28 0.98
CA VAL A 188 -1.10 10.53 -0.23
C VAL A 188 -0.34 11.02 -1.45
N GLY A 189 0.12 10.08 -2.28
CA GLY A 189 0.62 10.31 -3.63
C GLY A 189 -0.42 9.95 -4.69
N ASP A 190 -0.45 10.73 -5.76
CA ASP A 190 -1.25 10.49 -6.98
C ASP A 190 -0.29 10.28 -8.15
N GLU A 191 0.08 9.03 -8.42
CA GLU A 191 1.21 8.65 -9.29
C GLU A 191 1.15 9.20 -10.72
N LEU A 192 -0.01 9.55 -11.23
CA LEU A 192 -0.16 9.94 -12.63
C LEU A 192 -0.48 11.44 -12.83
N ASP A 193 -0.55 12.22 -11.78
CA ASP A 193 -1.02 13.60 -11.90
C ASP A 193 0.02 14.52 -12.60
N GLU A 194 1.34 14.30 -12.45
CA GLU A 194 2.36 15.03 -13.21
C GLU A 194 2.24 14.77 -14.72
N LEU A 195 1.84 13.56 -15.11
CA LEU A 195 1.60 13.22 -16.51
C LEU A 195 0.27 13.79 -17.02
N SER A 196 -0.75 13.82 -16.18
CA SER A 196 -2.10 14.21 -16.55
C SER A 196 -2.30 15.72 -16.55
N PHE A 197 -1.72 16.41 -15.58
CA PHE A 197 -1.94 17.84 -15.35
C PHE A 197 -0.66 18.67 -15.49
N GLY A 198 0.51 18.02 -15.46
CA GLY A 198 1.81 18.68 -15.42
C GLY A 198 2.10 19.29 -14.04
N GLY A 199 3.25 19.92 -13.93
CA GLY A 199 3.70 20.51 -12.65
C GLY A 199 4.79 19.70 -11.99
N ASN A 200 5.01 19.96 -10.73
CA ASN A 200 5.94 19.22 -9.89
C ASN A 200 5.21 18.14 -9.08
N THR A 201 5.96 17.15 -8.60
CA THR A 201 5.47 16.13 -7.65
C THR A 201 4.53 16.71 -6.62
N ARG A 202 3.31 16.19 -6.53
CA ARG A 202 2.26 16.67 -5.64
C ARG A 202 1.98 15.64 -4.54
N THR A 203 2.15 16.04 -3.30
CA THR A 203 1.77 15.26 -2.12
C THR A 203 0.54 15.86 -1.47
N LEU A 204 -0.48 15.06 -1.24
CA LEU A 204 -1.76 15.45 -0.66
C LEU A 204 -1.80 15.11 0.83
N ILE A 205 -2.26 16.03 1.65
CA ILE A 205 -2.36 15.83 3.11
C ILE A 205 -3.83 15.92 3.54
N PHE A 206 -4.33 14.85 4.14
CA PHE A 206 -5.66 14.77 4.74
C PHE A 206 -5.57 14.77 6.26
N ASP A 207 -6.41 15.55 6.91
CA ASP A 207 -6.62 15.52 8.35
C ASP A 207 -7.65 14.41 8.66
N LEU A 208 -7.23 13.39 9.38
CA LEU A 208 -8.02 12.23 9.81
C LEU A 208 -8.24 12.23 11.33
N THR A 209 -8.28 13.41 11.95
CA THR A 209 -8.61 13.54 13.38
C THR A 209 -9.99 12.95 13.70
N ASP A 210 -10.90 12.98 12.75
CA ASP A 210 -12.24 12.37 12.76
C ASP A 210 -12.31 11.46 11.52
N LEU A 211 -12.32 10.13 11.71
CA LEU A 211 -12.34 9.17 10.61
C LEU A 211 -13.66 9.14 9.84
N ASP A 212 -14.77 9.54 10.48
CA ASP A 212 -16.08 9.66 9.82
C ASP A 212 -16.16 10.89 8.92
N ASN A 213 -15.36 11.94 9.21
CA ASN A 213 -15.37 13.22 8.50
C ASN A 213 -13.95 13.66 8.11
N PRO A 214 -13.24 12.91 7.28
CA PRO A 214 -11.90 13.27 6.84
C PRO A 214 -11.90 14.60 6.07
N VAL A 215 -10.85 15.40 6.24
CA VAL A 215 -10.77 16.73 5.64
C VAL A 215 -9.49 16.86 4.81
N PHE A 216 -9.61 17.30 3.56
CA PHE A 216 -8.44 17.77 2.82
C PHE A 216 -7.81 18.96 3.54
N SER A 217 -6.54 18.82 3.94
CA SER A 217 -5.85 19.86 4.71
C SER A 217 -5.08 20.82 3.81
N PHE A 218 -4.16 20.29 3.02
CA PHE A 218 -3.35 21.05 2.06
C PHE A 218 -2.61 20.11 1.11
N GLU A 219 -1.94 20.67 0.12
CA GLU A 219 -1.01 19.96 -0.76
C GLU A 219 0.40 20.57 -0.68
N TYR A 220 1.40 19.73 -0.88
CA TYR A 220 2.79 20.10 -1.00
C TYR A 220 3.29 19.82 -2.41
N PHE A 221 4.02 20.74 -2.99
CA PHE A 221 4.70 20.54 -4.27
C PHE A 221 6.20 20.40 -4.06
N GLY A 222 6.75 19.28 -4.51
CA GLY A 222 8.18 19.02 -4.51
C GLY A 222 8.94 19.94 -5.49
N PRO A 223 10.28 19.92 -5.46
CA PRO A 223 11.09 20.79 -6.31
C PRO A 223 11.21 20.33 -7.77
N THR A 224 10.83 19.09 -8.09
CA THR A 224 11.00 18.47 -9.41
C THR A 224 9.68 17.96 -10.00
N PRO A 225 9.57 17.82 -11.32
CA PRO A 225 8.38 17.27 -11.98
C PRO A 225 8.36 15.73 -12.02
N ALA A 226 9.23 15.04 -11.31
CA ALA A 226 9.28 13.59 -11.31
C ALA A 226 8.04 13.00 -10.66
N ILE A 227 7.60 11.86 -11.17
CA ILE A 227 6.45 11.11 -10.67
C ILE A 227 6.75 10.62 -9.25
N ASP A 228 5.81 10.80 -8.32
CA ASP A 228 5.88 10.17 -7.01
C ASP A 228 5.45 8.68 -7.05
N HIS A 229 5.82 7.96 -6.02
CA HIS A 229 5.47 6.55 -5.89
C HIS A 229 5.14 6.24 -4.41
N ASN A 230 5.88 5.35 -3.76
CA ASN A 230 5.60 4.98 -2.38
C ASN A 230 6.24 5.95 -1.38
N GLY A 231 5.51 6.30 -0.34
CA GLY A 231 5.99 7.12 0.76
C GLY A 231 5.65 6.56 2.12
N TYR A 232 6.57 6.73 3.07
CA TYR A 232 6.45 6.19 4.43
C TYR A 232 6.89 7.23 5.46
N THR A 233 6.21 7.29 6.59
CA THR A 233 6.57 8.16 7.71
C THR A 233 7.45 7.42 8.72
N VAL A 234 8.45 8.11 9.24
CA VAL A 234 9.24 7.67 10.39
C VAL A 234 9.52 8.90 11.26
N GLY A 235 8.96 8.96 12.45
CA GLY A 235 9.00 10.14 13.28
C GLY A 235 8.43 11.37 12.57
N ASN A 236 9.22 12.42 12.47
CA ASN A 236 8.85 13.66 11.80
C ASN A 236 9.32 13.73 10.33
N SER A 237 9.69 12.62 9.73
CA SER A 237 10.11 12.56 8.33
C SER A 237 9.16 11.71 7.49
N TYR A 238 8.84 12.20 6.30
CA TYR A 238 8.19 11.45 5.24
C TYR A 238 9.22 11.12 4.16
N TYR A 239 9.44 9.83 3.91
CA TYR A 239 10.36 9.33 2.91
C TYR A 239 9.59 8.93 1.66
N LEU A 240 9.83 9.64 0.57
CA LEU A 240 9.14 9.47 -0.69
C LEU A 240 10.09 8.89 -1.74
N ALA A 241 9.70 7.79 -2.36
CA ALA A 241 10.29 7.33 -3.61
C ALA A 241 9.70 8.17 -4.76
N ASN A 242 10.55 8.82 -5.53
CA ASN A 242 10.13 9.80 -6.52
C ASN A 242 10.80 9.50 -7.88
N TYR A 243 10.58 8.28 -8.36
CA TYR A 243 11.15 7.75 -9.61
C TYR A 243 12.52 8.37 -9.98
N ARG A 244 12.60 9.15 -11.08
CA ARG A 244 13.85 9.77 -11.54
C ARG A 244 14.50 10.71 -10.55
N ALA A 245 13.73 11.39 -9.73
CA ALA A 245 14.27 12.23 -8.68
C ALA A 245 14.79 11.46 -7.46
N GLY A 246 14.65 10.15 -7.45
CA GLY A 246 15.18 9.25 -6.42
C GLY A 246 14.42 9.33 -5.10
N MET A 247 15.12 9.21 -3.97
CA MET A 247 14.51 9.28 -2.64
C MET A 247 14.52 10.72 -2.12
N ARG A 248 13.38 11.14 -1.57
CA ARG A 248 13.19 12.44 -0.93
C ARG A 248 12.86 12.27 0.55
N GLU A 249 13.49 13.03 1.43
CA GLU A 249 13.13 13.14 2.84
C GLU A 249 12.48 14.51 3.07
N ILE A 250 11.24 14.47 3.52
CA ILE A 250 10.41 15.66 3.75
C ILE A 250 10.15 15.77 5.25
N ASP A 251 10.55 16.91 5.86
CA ASP A 251 10.25 17.23 7.25
C ASP A 251 8.76 17.58 7.39
N ILE A 252 8.04 16.77 8.16
CA ILE A 252 6.62 16.91 8.47
C ILE A 252 6.37 17.41 9.91
N SER A 253 7.41 17.84 10.64
CA SER A 253 7.29 18.28 12.04
C SER A 253 6.33 19.45 12.24
N GLN A 254 6.06 20.22 11.21
CA GLN A 254 5.15 21.38 11.23
C GLN A 254 3.89 21.16 10.38
N ILE A 255 3.50 19.90 10.16
CA ILE A 255 2.34 19.53 9.33
C ILE A 255 1.03 20.16 9.82
N GLU A 256 0.84 20.31 11.13
CA GLU A 256 -0.31 21.01 11.72
C GLU A 256 -0.40 22.48 11.28
N SER A 257 0.75 23.12 11.08
CA SER A 257 0.85 24.51 10.57
C SER A 257 0.80 24.58 9.05
N LYS A 258 0.55 23.44 8.38
CA LYS A 258 0.57 23.28 6.92
C LYS A 258 1.93 23.65 6.31
N GLN A 259 2.99 23.36 7.02
CA GLN A 259 4.38 23.60 6.60
C GLN A 259 5.15 22.29 6.62
N ILE A 260 5.52 21.82 5.44
CA ILE A 260 6.44 20.69 5.26
C ILE A 260 7.47 21.08 4.22
N ASN A 261 8.69 20.55 4.35
CA ASN A 261 9.80 20.95 3.49
C ASN A 261 10.72 19.76 3.20
N GLU A 262 11.16 19.62 1.96
CA GLU A 262 12.26 18.71 1.63
C GLU A 262 13.54 19.12 2.37
N VAL A 263 14.15 18.19 3.08
CA VAL A 263 15.37 18.43 3.86
C VAL A 263 16.57 17.68 3.33
N ARG A 264 16.34 16.55 2.64
CA ARG A 264 17.39 15.74 2.02
C ARG A 264 16.83 15.01 0.80
N PHE A 265 17.74 14.67 -0.11
CA PHE A 265 17.42 13.80 -1.24
C PHE A 265 18.63 12.95 -1.64
N PHE A 266 18.34 11.87 -2.33
CA PHE A 266 19.32 11.04 -2.99
C PHE A 266 18.85 10.74 -4.41
N ASP A 267 19.39 11.47 -5.36
CA ASP A 267 19.06 11.36 -6.78
C ASP A 267 19.71 10.10 -7.37
N THR A 268 18.88 9.22 -7.91
CA THR A 268 19.30 7.95 -8.52
C THR A 268 19.40 8.02 -10.04
N TYR A 269 18.95 9.12 -10.66
CA TYR A 269 18.97 9.33 -12.11
C TYR A 269 19.29 10.80 -12.46
N PRO A 270 20.55 11.25 -12.28
CA PRO A 270 20.92 12.67 -12.38
C PRO A 270 20.84 13.28 -13.78
N GLU A 271 20.47 12.50 -14.81
CA GLU A 271 20.35 13.00 -16.17
C GLU A 271 19.16 13.94 -16.38
N ASN A 272 18.04 13.69 -15.71
CA ASN A 272 16.86 14.58 -15.68
C ASN A 272 15.76 14.07 -14.75
N ASP A 273 14.89 14.98 -14.30
CA ASP A 273 13.72 14.73 -13.46
C ASP A 273 12.40 14.72 -14.23
N ASN A 274 12.41 14.53 -15.54
CA ASN A 274 11.17 14.50 -16.33
C ASN A 274 10.24 13.39 -15.86
N PRO A 275 8.90 13.60 -15.87
CA PRO A 275 7.96 12.58 -15.42
C PRO A 275 8.05 11.33 -16.29
N ASN A 276 8.51 10.24 -15.69
CA ASN A 276 8.67 8.93 -16.34
C ASN A 276 8.92 7.85 -15.27
N PHE A 277 8.52 6.62 -15.56
CA PHE A 277 8.68 5.42 -14.73
C PHE A 277 10.06 4.76 -14.90
N THR A 278 11.13 5.45 -14.57
CA THR A 278 12.50 4.88 -14.63
C THR A 278 13.31 5.25 -13.40
#